data_8d7ed7603bc69d309c4aad87d469d481
#
_entry.id   8d7ed7603bc69d309c4aad87d469d481
#
_cell.length_a   1.000
_cell.length_b   1.000
_cell.length_c   1.000
_cell.angle_alpha   90.00
_cell.angle_beta   90.00
_cell.angle_gamma   90.00
#
_symmetry.space_group_name_H-M   'P 1'
#
loop_
_entity.id
_entity.type
_entity.pdbx_description
1 polymer ?
#
loop_
_entity_poly.entity_id
_entity_poly.type
_entity_poly.pdbx_seq_one_letter_code
_entity_poly.pdbx_strand_id
1 'polypeptide(L)'
;MKHIILFVLMIQLSHTSTLTLKQMLDSANNNSTLTQALEQERLLLEARNLADTSSDPMELFGSAANANPLVGEDEIEYSVGLSQQFSLGNTREEEQSINRLNNEAYFLEEDKKILNFENGLKSLYHNYCLDNKYYNVSKQNYQQFVKLYKKKQKAYKYQEVSKAELMQLEIEKNRLYAQLQEIEMNQVISKQKVFVLGRINNAHTTTLSCKDIYPIRENVKLDGDRFQLSQEAHTKRLKSTQVALERHSRSLDSISLSAQYDKEIDIDRVGIGISIPLNFTSNRSEQERAAAMYESSALGFQHEQTMLEKRSRLMEYRSYLNSKARMLKTLKNNHRNYKKQLLPLIKKSYDLGETSVIEYLLNRQKSYQLRQEIYATKKAYYNTLFKLYALSEMKDK
;
A
#
# COMPACT_ATOMS: atom_id res chain seq x y z
N MET A 1 15.16 16.17 65.77
CA MET A 1 14.13 15.77 64.75
C MET A 1 14.87 15.28 63.52
N LYS A 2 14.91 13.98 63.31
CA LYS A 2 15.62 13.33 62.21
C LYS A 2 14.67 13.23 61.01
N HIS A 3 14.97 13.93 59.89
CA HIS A 3 14.24 13.77 58.65
C HIS A 3 14.75 12.52 57.90
N ILE A 4 13.93 11.48 57.87
CA ILE A 4 14.12 10.30 57.04
C ILE A 4 13.61 10.64 55.66
N ILE A 5 14.52 10.84 54.71
CA ILE A 5 14.20 10.97 53.28
C ILE A 5 14.03 9.54 52.73
N LEU A 6 12.80 9.17 52.49
CA LEU A 6 12.43 7.91 51.86
C LEU A 6 12.66 8.03 50.34
N PHE A 7 13.77 7.52 49.84
CA PHE A 7 14.07 7.42 48.41
C PHE A 7 13.24 6.25 47.84
N VAL A 8 12.09 6.55 47.29
CA VAL A 8 11.31 5.56 46.53
C VAL A 8 12.00 5.37 45.17
N LEU A 9 12.76 4.30 45.08
CA LEU A 9 13.35 3.83 43.81
C LEU A 9 12.18 3.29 42.96
N MET A 10 11.62 4.12 42.06
CA MET A 10 10.74 3.66 40.99
C MET A 10 11.56 2.79 40.05
N ILE A 11 11.58 1.50 40.29
CA ILE A 11 12.00 0.52 39.29
C ILE A 11 10.97 0.55 38.21
N GLN A 12 11.23 1.29 37.15
CA GLN A 12 10.52 1.18 35.86
C GLN A 12 10.82 -0.22 35.31
N LEU A 13 9.98 -1.17 35.64
CA LEU A 13 9.90 -2.43 34.93
C LEU A 13 9.58 -2.10 33.48
N SER A 14 10.60 -2.08 32.65
CA SER A 14 10.45 -1.98 31.20
C SER A 14 9.70 -3.23 30.73
N HIS A 15 8.36 -3.13 30.70
CA HIS A 15 7.52 -4.17 30.13
C HIS A 15 7.84 -4.21 28.64
N THR A 16 8.60 -5.21 28.21
CA THR A 16 8.76 -5.52 26.79
C THR A 16 7.40 -5.91 26.24
N SER A 17 6.75 -4.98 25.53
CA SER A 17 5.49 -5.27 24.88
C SER A 17 5.74 -6.14 23.65
N THR A 18 5.04 -7.26 23.56
CA THR A 18 5.02 -8.10 22.35
C THR A 18 3.80 -7.80 21.53
N LEU A 19 4.00 -7.29 20.31
CA LEU A 19 2.92 -7.00 19.38
C LEU A 19 2.65 -8.21 18.46
N THR A 20 1.38 -8.54 18.29
CA THR A 20 0.90 -9.51 17.30
C THR A 20 0.80 -8.86 15.90
N LEU A 21 0.65 -9.68 14.87
CA LEU A 21 0.41 -9.19 13.50
C LEU A 21 -0.83 -8.28 13.46
N LYS A 22 -1.93 -8.69 14.12
CA LYS A 22 -3.17 -7.90 14.15
C LYS A 22 -2.95 -6.53 14.80
N GLN A 23 -2.34 -6.49 15.98
CA GLN A 23 -2.06 -5.22 16.67
C GLN A 23 -1.14 -4.29 15.85
N MET A 24 -0.20 -4.87 15.10
CA MET A 24 0.65 -4.09 14.19
C MET A 24 -0.17 -3.49 13.03
N LEU A 25 -1.08 -4.25 12.43
CA LEU A 25 -1.95 -3.76 11.36
C LEU A 25 -2.92 -2.69 11.89
N ASP A 26 -3.52 -2.89 13.06
CA ASP A 26 -4.40 -1.92 13.68
C ASP A 26 -3.67 -0.60 13.99
N SER A 27 -2.43 -0.69 14.52
CA SER A 27 -1.58 0.48 14.75
C SER A 27 -1.24 1.23 13.45
N ALA A 28 -0.91 0.49 12.39
CA ALA A 28 -0.59 1.06 11.09
C ALA A 28 -1.81 1.73 10.46
N ASN A 29 -2.98 1.11 10.50
CA ASN A 29 -4.20 1.66 9.93
C ASN A 29 -4.66 2.94 10.65
N ASN A 30 -4.51 2.99 11.98
CA ASN A 30 -4.93 4.15 12.77
C ASN A 30 -3.94 5.34 12.69
N ASN A 31 -2.66 5.09 12.46
CA ASN A 31 -1.62 6.11 12.59
C ASN A 31 -0.81 6.33 11.29
N SER A 32 -1.15 5.65 10.18
CA SER A 32 -0.39 5.82 8.94
C SER A 32 -0.69 7.16 8.28
N THR A 33 0.34 7.73 7.67
CA THR A 33 0.17 8.94 6.83
C THR A 33 -0.70 8.65 5.61
N LEU A 34 -0.75 7.39 5.15
CA LEU A 34 -1.62 6.97 4.05
C LEU A 34 -3.09 7.10 4.44
N THR A 35 -3.51 6.53 5.57
CA THR A 35 -4.91 6.62 6.03
C THR A 35 -5.33 8.06 6.32
N GLN A 36 -4.44 8.86 6.92
CA GLN A 36 -4.69 10.28 7.14
C GLN A 36 -4.83 11.08 5.84
N ALA A 37 -3.98 10.79 4.83
CA ALA A 37 -4.08 11.43 3.52
C ALA A 37 -5.39 11.07 2.81
N LEU A 38 -5.78 9.79 2.82
CA LEU A 38 -7.02 9.32 2.21
C LEU A 38 -8.25 9.93 2.89
N GLU A 39 -8.23 10.11 4.20
CA GLU A 39 -9.31 10.79 4.93
C GLU A 39 -9.42 12.26 4.52
N GLN A 40 -8.31 12.97 4.37
CA GLN A 40 -8.33 14.36 3.87
C GLN A 40 -8.78 14.43 2.41
N GLU A 41 -8.42 13.45 1.57
CA GLU A 41 -8.90 13.36 0.18
C GLU A 41 -10.42 13.14 0.13
N ARG A 42 -10.99 12.32 1.03
CA ARG A 42 -12.45 12.16 1.17
C ARG A 42 -13.14 13.47 1.51
N LEU A 43 -12.68 14.16 2.55
CA LEU A 43 -13.23 15.45 2.95
C LEU A 43 -13.12 16.50 1.83
N LEU A 44 -12.02 16.49 1.08
CA LEU A 44 -11.83 17.36 -0.09
C LEU A 44 -12.88 17.07 -1.18
N LEU A 45 -13.12 15.81 -1.50
CA LEU A 45 -14.10 15.41 -2.52
C LEU A 45 -15.53 15.72 -2.08
N GLU A 46 -15.86 15.52 -0.81
CA GLU A 46 -17.15 15.91 -0.25
C GLU A 46 -17.36 17.42 -0.31
N ALA A 47 -16.36 18.22 0.08
CA ALA A 47 -16.42 19.66 0.00
C ALA A 47 -16.57 20.17 -1.44
N ARG A 48 -15.83 19.59 -2.40
CA ARG A 48 -15.97 19.92 -3.82
C ARG A 48 -17.36 19.57 -4.35
N ASN A 49 -17.86 18.38 -4.00
CA ASN A 49 -19.18 17.95 -4.42
C ASN A 49 -20.27 18.93 -3.92
N LEU A 50 -20.17 19.38 -2.67
CA LEU A 50 -21.08 20.41 -2.12
C LEU A 50 -20.93 21.75 -2.85
N ALA A 51 -19.72 22.16 -3.20
CA ALA A 51 -19.47 23.39 -3.93
C ALA A 51 -20.04 23.32 -5.35
N ASP A 52 -19.75 22.23 -6.10
CA ASP A 52 -20.18 22.04 -7.48
C ASP A 52 -21.72 21.92 -7.61
N THR A 53 -22.38 21.46 -6.55
CA THR A 53 -23.83 21.28 -6.52
C THR A 53 -24.57 22.39 -5.76
N SER A 54 -23.87 23.42 -5.30
CA SER A 54 -24.49 24.62 -4.72
C SER A 54 -25.15 25.47 -5.79
N SER A 55 -26.04 26.36 -5.38
CA SER A 55 -26.62 27.37 -6.29
C SER A 55 -25.54 28.33 -6.76
N ASP A 56 -25.57 28.71 -8.03
CA ASP A 56 -24.72 29.78 -8.51
C ASP A 56 -24.90 31.03 -7.68
N PRO A 57 -23.84 31.79 -7.37
CA PRO A 57 -23.95 33.00 -6.62
C PRO A 57 -24.76 34.02 -7.42
N MET A 58 -25.48 34.90 -6.68
CA MET A 58 -26.11 36.06 -7.30
C MET A 58 -25.03 37.01 -7.82
N GLU A 59 -25.14 37.44 -9.04
CA GLU A 59 -24.21 38.35 -9.68
C GLU A 59 -24.73 39.78 -9.59
N LEU A 60 -23.89 40.71 -9.15
CA LEU A 60 -24.11 42.15 -9.24
C LEU A 60 -23.42 42.65 -10.50
N PHE A 61 -24.14 43.26 -11.40
CA PHE A 61 -23.58 43.87 -12.59
C PHE A 61 -23.91 45.35 -12.66
N GLY A 62 -23.10 46.10 -13.40
CA GLY A 62 -23.34 47.51 -13.62
C GLY A 62 -22.62 47.98 -14.88
N SER A 63 -23.19 49.00 -15.50
CA SER A 63 -22.58 49.69 -16.62
C SER A 63 -22.74 51.21 -16.49
N ALA A 64 -21.81 51.94 -17.09
CA ALA A 64 -21.91 53.37 -17.25
C ALA A 64 -21.61 53.74 -18.69
N ALA A 65 -22.40 54.58 -19.30
CA ALA A 65 -22.21 55.04 -20.65
C ALA A 65 -22.30 56.58 -20.70
N ASN A 66 -21.52 57.21 -21.57
CA ASN A 66 -21.69 58.65 -21.86
C ASN A 66 -22.75 58.79 -22.94
N ALA A 67 -23.84 59.45 -22.63
CA ALA A 67 -24.93 59.70 -23.54
C ALA A 67 -24.76 61.13 -24.14
N ASN A 68 -24.73 61.20 -25.46
CA ASN A 68 -24.67 62.44 -26.24
C ASN A 68 -26.06 62.70 -26.86
N PRO A 69 -26.96 63.36 -26.17
CA PRO A 69 -28.29 63.66 -26.70
C PRO A 69 -28.20 64.64 -27.87
N LEU A 70 -29.13 64.56 -28.85
CA LEU A 70 -29.20 65.47 -29.98
C LEU A 70 -29.47 66.90 -29.57
N VAL A 71 -30.01 67.12 -28.36
CA VAL A 71 -30.31 68.42 -27.73
C VAL A 71 -30.00 68.27 -26.26
N GLY A 72 -29.03 69.06 -25.73
CA GLY A 72 -28.62 69.03 -24.32
C GLY A 72 -27.10 68.86 -24.17
N GLU A 73 -26.64 68.76 -22.92
CA GLU A 73 -25.24 68.50 -22.57
C GLU A 73 -25.02 67.00 -22.43
N ASP A 74 -23.76 66.54 -22.60
CA ASP A 74 -23.35 65.17 -22.40
C ASP A 74 -23.58 64.80 -20.95
N GLU A 75 -24.30 63.70 -20.70
CA GLU A 75 -24.56 63.16 -19.35
C GLU A 75 -24.13 61.68 -19.26
N ILE A 76 -23.90 61.23 -18.00
CA ILE A 76 -23.56 59.84 -17.74
C ILE A 76 -24.83 59.06 -17.38
N GLU A 77 -25.16 58.08 -18.19
CA GLU A 77 -26.18 57.08 -17.89
C GLU A 77 -25.52 55.91 -17.19
N TYR A 78 -26.20 55.33 -16.20
CA TYR A 78 -25.72 54.17 -15.51
C TYR A 78 -26.82 53.16 -15.26
N SER A 79 -26.43 51.88 -15.25
CA SER A 79 -27.30 50.78 -14.84
C SER A 79 -26.65 49.95 -13.75
N VAL A 80 -27.46 49.46 -12.81
CA VAL A 80 -27.08 48.54 -11.76
C VAL A 80 -28.14 47.45 -11.67
N GLY A 81 -27.71 46.21 -11.63
CA GLY A 81 -28.64 45.10 -11.57
C GLY A 81 -28.10 43.89 -10.84
N LEU A 82 -28.99 42.98 -10.54
CA LEU A 82 -28.69 41.67 -9.96
C LEU A 82 -29.18 40.60 -10.93
N SER A 83 -28.38 39.54 -11.09
CA SER A 83 -28.79 38.36 -11.84
C SER A 83 -28.58 37.11 -11.04
N GLN A 84 -29.46 36.12 -11.24
CA GLN A 84 -29.37 34.77 -10.65
C GLN A 84 -29.66 33.72 -11.69
N GLN A 85 -28.74 32.75 -11.82
CA GLN A 85 -28.95 31.62 -12.66
C GLN A 85 -29.67 30.49 -11.91
N PHE A 86 -30.62 29.84 -12.58
CA PHE A 86 -31.39 28.70 -12.06
C PHE A 86 -31.23 27.55 -13.01
N SER A 87 -30.84 26.38 -12.48
CA SER A 87 -30.83 25.11 -13.21
C SER A 87 -32.24 24.64 -13.47
N LEU A 88 -32.49 24.13 -14.69
CA LEU A 88 -33.80 23.63 -15.10
C LEU A 88 -33.86 22.09 -15.05
N GLY A 89 -35.04 21.59 -14.77
CA GLY A 89 -35.30 20.12 -14.71
C GLY A 89 -34.47 19.45 -13.61
N ASN A 90 -33.96 18.25 -13.93
CA ASN A 90 -33.16 17.43 -12.98
C ASN A 90 -31.64 17.64 -13.14
N THR A 91 -31.20 18.73 -13.78
CA THR A 91 -29.79 18.97 -14.10
C THR A 91 -28.90 18.91 -12.85
N ARG A 92 -29.35 19.54 -11.77
CA ARG A 92 -28.64 19.56 -10.49
C ARG A 92 -28.59 18.18 -9.82
N GLU A 93 -29.68 17.43 -9.86
CA GLU A 93 -29.74 16.07 -9.31
C GLU A 93 -28.84 15.11 -10.08
N GLU A 94 -28.74 15.29 -11.39
CA GLU A 94 -27.86 14.52 -12.28
C GLU A 94 -26.38 14.85 -12.00
N GLU A 95 -26.02 16.12 -11.82
CA GLU A 95 -24.67 16.50 -11.37
C GLU A 95 -24.32 15.90 -10.02
N GLN A 96 -25.23 15.99 -9.05
CA GLN A 96 -25.04 15.33 -7.75
C GLN A 96 -24.85 13.83 -7.90
N SER A 97 -25.60 13.18 -8.80
CA SER A 97 -25.51 11.75 -9.07
C SER A 97 -24.18 11.37 -9.72
N ILE A 98 -23.72 12.13 -10.72
CA ILE A 98 -22.40 11.96 -11.36
C ILE A 98 -21.28 12.07 -10.33
N ASN A 99 -21.27 13.17 -9.56
CA ASN A 99 -20.24 13.41 -8.54
C ASN A 99 -20.25 12.32 -7.45
N ARG A 100 -21.41 11.92 -6.98
CA ARG A 100 -21.55 10.82 -6.02
C ARG A 100 -20.99 9.51 -6.56
N LEU A 101 -21.36 9.12 -7.78
CA LEU A 101 -20.90 7.87 -8.39
C LEU A 101 -19.38 7.87 -8.62
N ASN A 102 -18.82 9.00 -9.04
CA ASN A 102 -17.39 9.16 -9.20
C ASN A 102 -16.64 9.09 -7.86
N ASN A 103 -17.18 9.71 -6.80
CA ASN A 103 -16.62 9.64 -5.45
C ASN A 103 -16.69 8.21 -4.90
N GLU A 104 -17.82 7.50 -5.09
CA GLU A 104 -17.95 6.10 -4.70
C GLU A 104 -16.91 5.21 -5.43
N ALA A 105 -16.69 5.42 -6.73
CA ALA A 105 -15.66 4.72 -7.48
C ALA A 105 -14.24 5.02 -6.94
N TYR A 106 -13.98 6.27 -6.61
CA TYR A 106 -12.72 6.71 -6.02
C TYR A 106 -12.48 6.06 -4.65
N PHE A 107 -13.49 5.99 -3.77
CA PHE A 107 -13.37 5.36 -2.46
C PHE A 107 -13.06 3.85 -2.55
N LEU A 108 -13.62 3.17 -3.55
CA LEU A 108 -13.26 1.77 -3.81
C LEU A 108 -11.78 1.61 -4.24
N GLU A 109 -11.23 2.59 -4.97
CA GLU A 109 -9.80 2.60 -5.30
C GLU A 109 -8.92 2.91 -4.09
N GLU A 110 -9.38 3.75 -3.17
CA GLU A 110 -8.71 3.98 -1.89
C GLU A 110 -8.68 2.71 -1.03
N ASP A 111 -9.78 1.98 -0.95
CA ASP A 111 -9.84 0.69 -0.25
C ASP A 111 -8.82 -0.30 -0.82
N LYS A 112 -8.57 -0.28 -2.14
CA LYS A 112 -7.49 -1.06 -2.76
C LYS A 112 -6.11 -0.60 -2.32
N LYS A 113 -5.87 0.71 -2.19
CA LYS A 113 -4.58 1.24 -1.70
C LYS A 113 -4.33 0.77 -0.26
N ILE A 114 -5.35 0.83 0.61
CA ILE A 114 -5.28 0.33 1.99
C ILE A 114 -4.98 -1.17 2.01
N LEU A 115 -5.69 -1.95 1.22
CA LEU A 115 -5.49 -3.40 1.12
C LEU A 115 -4.08 -3.76 0.65
N ASN A 116 -3.54 -3.02 -0.33
CA ASN A 116 -2.16 -3.18 -0.81
C ASN A 116 -1.14 -2.86 0.30
N PHE A 117 -1.38 -1.80 1.06
CA PHE A 117 -0.55 -1.41 2.19
C PHE A 117 -0.54 -2.48 3.29
N GLU A 118 -1.71 -2.99 3.69
CA GLU A 118 -1.83 -4.07 4.67
C GLU A 118 -1.09 -5.34 4.23
N ASN A 119 -1.26 -5.76 2.98
CA ASN A 119 -0.55 -6.92 2.44
C ASN A 119 0.97 -6.69 2.36
N GLY A 120 1.39 -5.45 2.07
CA GLY A 120 2.79 -5.05 2.17
C GLY A 120 3.35 -5.22 3.57
N LEU A 121 2.62 -4.76 4.60
CA LEU A 121 2.99 -4.93 6.02
C LEU A 121 3.02 -6.39 6.44
N LYS A 122 2.04 -7.20 6.03
CA LYS A 122 2.03 -8.66 6.27
C LYS A 122 3.28 -9.32 5.68
N SER A 123 3.67 -8.95 4.47
CA SER A 123 4.90 -9.42 3.84
C SER A 123 6.15 -9.07 4.65
N LEU A 124 6.25 -7.81 5.09
CA LEU A 124 7.38 -7.34 5.92
C LEU A 124 7.45 -8.04 7.27
N TYR A 125 6.31 -8.24 7.93
CA TYR A 125 6.25 -9.00 9.18
C TYR A 125 6.76 -10.44 9.01
N HIS A 126 6.32 -11.15 7.96
CA HIS A 126 6.78 -12.51 7.69
C HIS A 126 8.28 -12.54 7.38
N ASN A 127 8.79 -11.57 6.62
CA ASN A 127 10.21 -11.45 6.32
C ASN A 127 11.03 -11.21 7.59
N TYR A 128 10.60 -10.29 8.46
CA TYR A 128 11.25 -10.06 9.76
C TYR A 128 11.29 -11.34 10.60
N CYS A 129 10.18 -12.04 10.73
CA CYS A 129 10.12 -13.27 11.52
C CYS A 129 11.03 -14.37 10.96
N LEU A 130 11.18 -14.46 9.64
CA LEU A 130 12.13 -15.36 9.00
C LEU A 130 13.57 -14.94 9.29
N ASP A 131 13.90 -13.65 9.15
CA ASP A 131 15.25 -13.14 9.41
C ASP A 131 15.65 -13.33 10.87
N ASN A 132 14.76 -13.04 11.80
CA ASN A 132 14.99 -13.25 13.21
C ASN A 132 15.25 -14.74 13.52
N LYS A 133 14.46 -15.65 12.97
CA LYS A 133 14.69 -17.09 13.12
C LYS A 133 16.00 -17.53 12.49
N TYR A 134 16.35 -17.01 11.33
CA TYR A 134 17.60 -17.34 10.62
C TYR A 134 18.81 -16.83 11.40
N TYR A 135 18.77 -15.60 11.91
CA TYR A 135 19.81 -15.03 12.77
C TYR A 135 20.06 -15.91 14.01
N ASN A 136 19.01 -16.24 14.76
CA ASN A 136 19.14 -17.02 15.97
C ASN A 136 19.78 -18.41 15.70
N VAL A 137 19.35 -19.07 14.63
CA VAL A 137 19.92 -20.36 14.25
C VAL A 137 21.38 -20.23 13.77
N SER A 138 21.71 -19.19 13.03
CA SER A 138 23.07 -18.92 12.56
C SER A 138 24.02 -18.60 13.71
N LYS A 139 23.56 -17.80 14.68
CA LYS A 139 24.28 -17.48 15.90
C LYS A 139 24.61 -18.75 16.71
N GLN A 140 23.64 -19.62 16.91
CA GLN A 140 23.87 -20.91 17.60
C GLN A 140 24.90 -21.77 16.86
N ASN A 141 24.83 -21.84 15.54
CA ASN A 141 25.78 -22.60 14.73
C ASN A 141 27.19 -22.02 14.80
N TYR A 142 27.34 -20.72 14.73
CA TYR A 142 28.63 -20.06 14.94
C TYR A 142 29.22 -20.37 16.31
N GLN A 143 28.41 -20.25 17.36
CA GLN A 143 28.85 -20.57 18.74
C GLN A 143 29.30 -22.05 18.88
N GLN A 144 28.58 -22.99 18.24
CA GLN A 144 29.00 -24.39 18.21
C GLN A 144 30.33 -24.58 17.46
N PHE A 145 30.53 -23.85 16.37
CA PHE A 145 31.78 -23.89 15.62
C PHE A 145 32.95 -23.31 16.42
N VAL A 146 32.76 -22.22 17.13
CA VAL A 146 33.76 -21.63 18.02
C VAL A 146 34.19 -22.63 19.12
N LYS A 147 33.23 -23.40 19.67
CA LYS A 147 33.56 -24.46 20.64
C LYS A 147 34.42 -25.55 20.00
N LEU A 148 34.14 -25.95 18.78
CA LEU A 148 34.97 -26.91 18.03
C LEU A 148 36.39 -26.36 17.79
N TYR A 149 36.51 -25.14 17.29
CA TYR A 149 37.78 -24.45 17.07
C TYR A 149 38.65 -24.40 18.35
N LYS A 150 38.06 -24.00 19.48
CA LYS A 150 38.73 -23.96 20.78
C LYS A 150 39.21 -25.34 21.22
N LYS A 151 38.45 -26.43 20.96
CA LYS A 151 38.85 -27.80 21.25
C LYS A 151 40.09 -28.20 20.40
N LYS A 152 40.05 -27.93 19.12
CA LYS A 152 41.17 -28.22 18.20
C LYS A 152 42.40 -27.34 18.45
N GLN A 153 42.22 -26.10 18.91
CA GLN A 153 43.31 -25.21 19.36
C GLN A 153 44.05 -25.82 20.58
N LYS A 154 43.32 -26.45 21.51
CA LYS A 154 43.94 -27.18 22.62
C LYS A 154 44.69 -28.42 22.13
N ALA A 155 44.06 -29.23 21.25
CA ALA A 155 44.68 -30.41 20.66
C ALA A 155 45.99 -30.11 19.88
N TYR A 156 46.02 -28.96 19.21
CA TYR A 156 47.25 -28.49 18.55
C TYR A 156 48.43 -28.30 19.52
N LYS A 157 48.15 -27.79 20.75
CA LYS A 157 49.22 -27.65 21.77
C LYS A 157 49.82 -28.99 22.19
N TYR A 158 49.06 -30.08 22.03
CA TYR A 158 49.54 -31.45 22.30
C TYR A 158 49.97 -32.18 21.04
N GLN A 159 50.16 -31.47 19.90
CA GLN A 159 50.59 -32.02 18.61
C GLN A 159 49.60 -33.03 17.99
N GLU A 160 48.36 -33.11 18.48
CA GLU A 160 47.33 -34.01 17.95
C GLU A 160 46.68 -33.49 16.68
N VAL A 161 46.90 -32.23 16.31
CA VAL A 161 46.32 -31.55 15.14
C VAL A 161 47.41 -30.76 14.44
N SER A 162 47.44 -30.81 13.11
CA SER A 162 48.40 -30.07 12.33
C SER A 162 48.14 -28.54 12.32
N LYS A 163 49.16 -27.73 12.11
CA LYS A 163 49.03 -26.27 11.93
C LYS A 163 48.11 -25.94 10.75
N ALA A 164 48.21 -26.71 9.65
CA ALA A 164 47.35 -26.49 8.48
C ALA A 164 45.86 -26.69 8.80
N GLU A 165 45.52 -27.77 9.53
CA GLU A 165 44.15 -28.03 9.97
C GLU A 165 43.62 -26.88 10.88
N LEU A 166 44.41 -26.42 11.84
CA LEU A 166 44.05 -25.33 12.73
C LEU A 166 43.79 -24.04 11.95
N MET A 167 44.65 -23.71 10.97
CA MET A 167 44.49 -22.52 10.11
C MET A 167 43.20 -22.61 9.24
N GLN A 168 42.89 -23.76 8.67
CA GLN A 168 41.65 -23.98 7.92
C GLN A 168 40.39 -23.75 8.79
N LEU A 169 40.42 -24.27 10.01
CA LEU A 169 39.34 -24.02 10.99
C LEU A 169 39.24 -22.54 11.40
N GLU A 170 40.35 -21.86 11.47
CA GLU A 170 40.35 -20.42 11.76
C GLU A 170 39.75 -19.58 10.62
N ILE A 171 40.15 -19.87 9.40
CA ILE A 171 39.58 -19.24 8.19
C ILE A 171 38.03 -19.44 8.17
N GLU A 172 37.58 -20.68 8.41
CA GLU A 172 36.17 -21.00 8.43
C GLU A 172 35.43 -20.30 9.57
N LYS A 173 36.03 -20.18 10.77
CA LYS A 173 35.47 -19.42 11.88
C LYS A 173 35.25 -17.94 11.49
N ASN A 174 36.24 -17.33 10.85
CA ASN A 174 36.15 -15.94 10.42
C ASN A 174 35.12 -15.75 9.31
N ARG A 175 35.03 -16.68 8.35
CA ARG A 175 33.99 -16.70 7.31
C ARG A 175 32.59 -16.77 7.90
N LEU A 176 32.37 -17.67 8.88
CA LEU A 176 31.09 -17.83 9.56
C LEU A 176 30.73 -16.59 10.40
N TYR A 177 31.74 -15.89 10.95
CA TYR A 177 31.52 -14.64 11.67
C TYR A 177 31.06 -13.52 10.73
N ALA A 178 31.72 -13.35 9.60
CA ALA A 178 31.33 -12.38 8.58
C ALA A 178 29.89 -12.62 8.07
N GLN A 179 29.55 -13.89 7.79
CA GLN A 179 28.17 -14.25 7.42
C GLN A 179 27.17 -13.95 8.52
N LEU A 180 27.53 -14.17 9.80
CA LEU A 180 26.63 -13.85 10.90
C LEU A 180 26.37 -12.36 11.00
N GLN A 181 27.36 -11.50 10.78
CA GLN A 181 27.21 -10.04 10.76
C GLN A 181 26.26 -9.59 9.65
N GLU A 182 26.38 -10.17 8.44
CA GLU A 182 25.46 -9.88 7.33
C GLU A 182 24.01 -10.29 7.66
N ILE A 183 23.83 -11.46 8.27
CA ILE A 183 22.51 -11.96 8.68
C ILE A 183 21.91 -11.07 9.79
N GLU A 184 22.74 -10.61 10.73
CA GLU A 184 22.35 -9.67 11.80
C GLU A 184 21.88 -8.33 11.21
N MET A 185 22.65 -7.77 10.27
CA MET A 185 22.29 -6.54 9.56
C MET A 185 20.92 -6.70 8.85
N ASN A 186 20.73 -7.79 8.13
CA ASN A 186 19.46 -8.07 7.45
C ASN A 186 18.27 -8.18 8.44
N GLN A 187 18.48 -8.77 9.61
CA GLN A 187 17.48 -8.85 10.68
C GLN A 187 17.14 -7.48 11.25
N VAL A 188 18.15 -6.62 11.47
CA VAL A 188 17.97 -5.24 11.95
C VAL A 188 17.19 -4.42 10.92
N ILE A 189 17.59 -4.48 9.63
CA ILE A 189 16.92 -3.76 8.55
C ILE A 189 15.45 -4.20 8.42
N SER A 190 15.20 -5.51 8.46
CA SER A 190 13.82 -6.00 8.36
C SER A 190 12.97 -5.58 9.57
N LYS A 191 13.54 -5.55 10.77
CA LYS A 191 12.90 -5.00 11.97
C LYS A 191 12.55 -3.52 11.77
N GLN A 192 13.52 -2.70 11.37
CA GLN A 192 13.30 -1.27 11.15
C GLN A 192 12.19 -0.99 10.13
N LYS A 193 12.18 -1.71 8.99
CA LYS A 193 11.13 -1.56 7.97
C LYS A 193 9.73 -1.80 8.53
N VAL A 194 9.56 -2.86 9.33
CA VAL A 194 8.26 -3.17 9.95
C VAL A 194 7.86 -2.07 10.94
N PHE A 195 8.79 -1.61 11.76
CA PHE A 195 8.50 -0.61 12.79
C PHE A 195 8.18 0.76 12.21
N VAL A 196 8.93 1.20 11.19
CA VAL A 196 8.70 2.48 10.52
C VAL A 196 7.35 2.48 9.80
N LEU A 197 7.08 1.47 8.95
CA LEU A 197 5.84 1.41 8.18
C LEU A 197 4.62 1.05 9.04
N GLY A 198 4.81 0.25 10.09
CA GLY A 198 3.78 -0.06 11.08
C GLY A 198 3.52 1.05 12.08
N ARG A 199 4.25 2.19 12.01
CA ARG A 199 4.15 3.31 12.98
C ARG A 199 4.21 2.84 14.42
N ILE A 200 5.11 1.88 14.70
CA ILE A 200 5.30 1.33 16.04
C ILE A 200 6.32 2.19 16.77
N ASN A 201 5.85 2.91 17.78
CA ASN A 201 6.70 3.69 18.67
C ASN A 201 7.50 2.74 19.61
N ASN A 202 8.63 3.21 20.12
CA ASN A 202 9.47 2.46 21.06
C ASN A 202 10.07 1.16 20.50
N ALA A 203 10.67 1.24 19.31
CA ALA A 203 11.32 0.12 18.63
C ALA A 203 12.36 -0.63 19.48
N HIS A 204 12.94 0.01 20.51
CA HIS A 204 13.93 -0.58 21.40
C HIS A 204 13.31 -1.54 22.43
N THR A 205 12.13 -1.22 22.95
CA THR A 205 11.46 -2.00 24.00
C THR A 205 10.38 -2.93 23.46
N THR A 206 9.94 -2.74 22.21
CA THR A 206 8.89 -3.52 21.57
C THR A 206 9.49 -4.67 20.75
N THR A 207 8.92 -5.87 20.93
CA THR A 207 9.22 -7.05 20.12
C THR A 207 7.99 -7.50 19.35
N LEU A 208 8.18 -8.13 18.18
CA LEU A 208 7.08 -8.71 17.41
C LEU A 208 6.92 -10.20 17.77
N SER A 209 5.69 -10.61 18.02
CA SER A 209 5.33 -12.02 18.16
C SER A 209 5.36 -12.69 16.79
N CYS A 210 6.23 -13.66 16.58
CA CYS A 210 6.29 -14.41 15.32
C CYS A 210 5.40 -15.68 15.32
N LYS A 211 4.27 -15.66 16.04
CA LYS A 211 3.33 -16.79 16.11
C LYS A 211 2.38 -16.83 14.92
N ASP A 212 2.07 -15.67 14.33
CA ASP A 212 1.03 -15.48 13.29
C ASP A 212 1.58 -15.66 11.87
N ILE A 213 2.55 -16.58 11.70
CA ILE A 213 3.11 -16.88 10.37
C ILE A 213 2.16 -17.79 9.61
N TYR A 214 1.78 -17.35 8.41
CA TYR A 214 0.88 -18.11 7.54
C TYR A 214 1.50 -19.44 7.10
N PRO A 215 0.67 -20.50 7.01
CA PRO A 215 1.14 -21.80 6.55
C PRO A 215 1.50 -21.76 5.05
N ILE A 216 2.61 -22.41 4.70
CA ILE A 216 2.98 -22.59 3.30
C ILE A 216 2.15 -23.73 2.73
N ARG A 217 1.37 -23.45 1.69
CA ARG A 217 0.45 -24.38 1.04
C ARG A 217 0.75 -24.45 -0.45
N GLU A 218 0.63 -25.64 -1.02
CA GLU A 218 0.41 -25.81 -2.45
C GLU A 218 -1.06 -25.46 -2.74
N ASN A 219 -1.35 -24.96 -3.93
CA ASN A 219 -2.71 -24.61 -4.37
C ASN A 219 -3.41 -23.63 -3.42
N VAL A 220 -2.85 -22.43 -3.30
CA VAL A 220 -3.48 -21.35 -2.54
C VAL A 220 -4.87 -21.07 -3.12
N LYS A 221 -5.90 -21.38 -2.34
CA LYS A 221 -7.29 -21.06 -2.67
C LYS A 221 -7.53 -19.60 -2.34
N LEU A 222 -8.21 -18.93 -3.25
CA LEU A 222 -8.76 -17.59 -3.04
C LEU A 222 -10.24 -17.76 -2.81
N ASP A 223 -10.74 -17.33 -1.66
CA ASP A 223 -12.16 -17.38 -1.31
C ASP A 223 -12.82 -16.06 -1.77
N GLY A 224 -14.01 -16.14 -2.38
CA GLY A 224 -14.81 -14.98 -2.80
C GLY A 224 -14.57 -14.50 -4.24
N ASP A 225 -15.26 -13.43 -4.60
CA ASP A 225 -15.21 -12.81 -5.91
C ASP A 225 -13.90 -12.02 -6.07
N ARG A 226 -13.18 -12.34 -7.13
CA ARG A 226 -11.89 -11.71 -7.43
C ARG A 226 -12.11 -10.37 -8.11
N PHE A 227 -11.27 -9.41 -7.75
CA PHE A 227 -11.29 -8.07 -8.35
C PHE A 227 -12.60 -7.30 -8.08
N GLN A 228 -13.28 -7.63 -6.96
CA GLN A 228 -14.59 -7.05 -6.64
C GLN A 228 -14.52 -5.52 -6.57
N LEU A 229 -13.55 -4.95 -5.86
CA LEU A 229 -13.41 -3.49 -5.74
C LEU A 229 -13.20 -2.82 -7.10
N SER A 230 -12.41 -3.44 -7.97
CA SER A 230 -12.18 -2.92 -9.33
C SER A 230 -13.41 -3.03 -10.21
N GLN A 231 -14.19 -4.09 -10.10
CA GLN A 231 -15.44 -4.27 -10.85
C GLN A 231 -16.52 -3.29 -10.39
N GLU A 232 -16.65 -3.11 -9.08
CA GLU A 232 -17.59 -2.13 -8.51
C GLU A 232 -17.22 -0.70 -8.88
N ALA A 233 -15.94 -0.31 -8.79
CA ALA A 233 -15.47 1.01 -9.19
C ALA A 233 -15.74 1.27 -10.68
N HIS A 234 -15.47 0.30 -11.55
CA HIS A 234 -15.79 0.39 -12.97
C HIS A 234 -17.30 0.55 -13.21
N THR A 235 -18.13 -0.22 -12.53
CA THR A 235 -19.60 -0.13 -12.65
C THR A 235 -20.10 1.26 -12.23
N LYS A 236 -19.53 1.85 -11.16
CA LYS A 236 -19.89 3.21 -10.73
C LYS A 236 -19.51 4.26 -11.78
N ARG A 237 -18.32 4.16 -12.37
CA ARG A 237 -17.87 5.06 -13.44
C ARG A 237 -18.73 4.94 -14.70
N LEU A 238 -19.09 3.73 -15.12
CA LEU A 238 -20.01 3.53 -16.26
C LEU A 238 -21.37 4.16 -16.00
N LYS A 239 -21.92 4.02 -14.78
CA LYS A 239 -23.17 4.66 -14.43
C LYS A 239 -23.06 6.19 -14.45
N SER A 240 -21.95 6.78 -13.98
CA SER A 240 -21.75 8.23 -14.04
C SER A 240 -21.72 8.75 -15.47
N THR A 241 -21.04 8.04 -16.41
CA THR A 241 -21.03 8.43 -17.84
C THR A 241 -22.40 8.27 -18.50
N GLN A 242 -23.22 7.30 -18.08
CA GLN A 242 -24.60 7.17 -18.57
C GLN A 242 -25.47 8.34 -18.13
N VAL A 243 -25.39 8.77 -16.85
CA VAL A 243 -26.11 9.96 -16.37
C VAL A 243 -25.62 11.22 -17.09
N ALA A 244 -24.30 11.36 -17.33
CA ALA A 244 -23.77 12.49 -18.11
C ALA A 244 -24.30 12.49 -19.55
N LEU A 245 -24.44 11.32 -20.19
CA LEU A 245 -24.99 11.19 -21.54
C LEU A 245 -26.46 11.61 -21.59
N GLU A 246 -27.26 11.24 -20.59
CA GLU A 246 -28.68 11.65 -20.47
C GLU A 246 -28.79 13.17 -20.28
N ARG A 247 -27.94 13.75 -19.41
CA ARG A 247 -27.87 15.19 -19.17
C ARG A 247 -27.61 15.97 -20.46
N HIS A 248 -26.56 15.61 -21.22
CA HIS A 248 -26.16 16.28 -22.46
C HIS A 248 -27.12 16.03 -23.63
N SER A 249 -28.18 15.24 -23.46
CA SER A 249 -29.24 15.07 -24.45
C SER A 249 -30.26 16.20 -24.43
N ARG A 250 -30.24 17.08 -23.41
CA ARG A 250 -31.20 18.18 -23.25
C ARG A 250 -30.73 19.45 -23.93
N SER A 251 -31.69 20.17 -24.47
CA SER A 251 -31.43 21.43 -25.19
C SER A 251 -31.41 22.67 -24.29
N LEU A 252 -31.94 22.58 -23.08
CA LEU A 252 -32.06 23.71 -22.14
C LEU A 252 -31.76 23.26 -20.71
N ASP A 253 -30.67 23.78 -20.13
CA ASP A 253 -30.16 23.38 -18.83
C ASP A 253 -30.38 24.43 -17.75
N SER A 254 -30.51 25.70 -18.11
CA SER A 254 -30.61 26.80 -17.15
C SER A 254 -31.37 28.01 -17.72
N ILE A 255 -31.85 28.85 -16.84
CA ILE A 255 -32.36 30.21 -17.12
C ILE A 255 -31.72 31.17 -16.13
N SER A 256 -31.50 32.42 -16.57
CA SER A 256 -31.09 33.50 -15.67
C SER A 256 -32.20 34.52 -15.56
N LEU A 257 -32.52 34.89 -14.32
CA LEU A 257 -33.41 36.00 -14.01
C LEU A 257 -32.56 37.19 -13.58
N SER A 258 -32.90 38.38 -14.10
CA SER A 258 -32.24 39.64 -13.70
C SER A 258 -33.24 40.70 -13.34
N ALA A 259 -32.86 41.57 -12.40
CA ALA A 259 -33.55 42.81 -12.11
C ALA A 259 -32.52 43.94 -12.19
N GLN A 260 -32.85 45.02 -12.91
CA GLN A 260 -31.95 46.16 -13.10
C GLN A 260 -32.66 47.48 -12.89
N TYR A 261 -31.90 48.45 -12.47
CA TYR A 261 -32.27 49.83 -12.43
C TYR A 261 -31.38 50.62 -13.37
N ASP A 262 -32.00 51.34 -14.31
CA ASP A 262 -31.32 52.19 -15.30
C ASP A 262 -31.66 53.66 -15.01
N LYS A 263 -30.63 54.47 -14.87
CA LYS A 263 -30.70 55.90 -14.80
C LYS A 263 -30.33 56.46 -16.17
N GLU A 264 -31.33 56.97 -16.89
CA GLU A 264 -31.15 57.70 -18.14
C GLU A 264 -31.32 59.19 -17.87
N ILE A 265 -31.03 60.03 -18.86
CA ILE A 265 -31.06 61.51 -18.72
C ILE A 265 -32.39 62.03 -18.19
N ASP A 266 -33.49 61.55 -18.71
CA ASP A 266 -34.82 62.04 -18.39
C ASP A 266 -35.73 61.05 -17.67
N ILE A 267 -35.30 59.80 -17.49
CA ILE A 267 -36.18 58.73 -17.01
C ILE A 267 -35.39 57.75 -16.15
N ASP A 268 -35.99 57.39 -15.01
CA ASP A 268 -35.56 56.24 -14.21
C ASP A 268 -36.36 54.98 -14.62
N ARG A 269 -35.69 53.89 -14.93
CA ARG A 269 -36.36 52.63 -15.31
C ARG A 269 -36.00 51.49 -14.37
N VAL A 270 -36.99 50.67 -14.05
CA VAL A 270 -36.77 49.37 -13.39
C VAL A 270 -37.17 48.28 -14.36
N GLY A 271 -36.26 47.39 -14.65
CA GLY A 271 -36.46 46.30 -15.58
C GLY A 271 -36.33 44.94 -14.91
N ILE A 272 -37.07 43.97 -15.41
CA ILE A 272 -36.88 42.56 -15.11
C ILE A 272 -36.53 41.85 -16.43
N GLY A 273 -35.45 41.07 -16.42
CA GLY A 273 -34.98 40.33 -17.59
C GLY A 273 -34.99 38.84 -17.36
N ILE A 274 -35.26 38.08 -18.41
CA ILE A 274 -35.05 36.64 -18.48
C ILE A 274 -34.06 36.38 -19.57
N SER A 275 -32.99 35.65 -19.27
CA SER A 275 -31.98 35.21 -20.25
C SER A 275 -32.02 33.69 -20.36
N ILE A 276 -32.10 33.20 -21.58
CA ILE A 276 -32.14 31.76 -21.91
C ILE A 276 -30.96 31.46 -22.83
N PRO A 277 -30.06 30.54 -22.46
CA PRO A 277 -28.97 30.15 -23.33
C PRO A 277 -29.50 29.45 -24.58
N LEU A 278 -29.10 29.93 -25.76
CA LEU A 278 -29.52 29.35 -27.04
C LEU A 278 -28.51 28.23 -27.43
N ASN A 279 -28.63 27.07 -26.81
CA ASN A 279 -27.70 25.95 -27.04
C ASN A 279 -27.71 25.44 -28.49
N PHE A 280 -28.77 25.68 -29.26
CA PHE A 280 -28.86 25.32 -30.69
C PHE A 280 -27.96 26.16 -31.60
N THR A 281 -27.38 27.24 -31.12
CA THR A 281 -26.40 28.05 -31.87
C THR A 281 -24.97 27.55 -31.71
N SER A 282 -24.76 26.52 -30.92
CA SER A 282 -23.45 25.94 -30.56
C SER A 282 -23.49 24.42 -30.66
N ASN A 283 -22.43 23.81 -31.22
CA ASN A 283 -22.26 22.35 -31.24
C ASN A 283 -21.76 21.79 -29.86
N ARG A 284 -21.75 22.60 -28.80
CA ARG A 284 -21.17 22.24 -27.49
C ARG A 284 -21.87 21.01 -26.92
N SER A 285 -23.20 21.00 -26.86
CA SER A 285 -23.98 19.88 -26.32
C SER A 285 -23.74 18.57 -27.08
N GLU A 286 -23.64 18.63 -28.43
CA GLU A 286 -23.31 17.44 -29.24
C GLU A 286 -21.92 16.92 -28.98
N GLN A 287 -20.93 17.82 -28.79
CA GLN A 287 -19.55 17.44 -28.48
C GLN A 287 -19.44 16.87 -27.06
N GLU A 288 -20.12 17.43 -26.06
CA GLU A 288 -20.18 16.93 -24.70
C GLU A 288 -20.86 15.53 -24.65
N ARG A 289 -21.91 15.33 -25.42
CA ARG A 289 -22.54 14.02 -25.59
C ARG A 289 -21.60 13.01 -26.26
N ALA A 290 -20.93 13.39 -27.34
CA ALA A 290 -19.95 12.54 -28.01
C ALA A 290 -18.78 12.19 -27.05
N ALA A 291 -18.30 13.16 -26.26
CA ALA A 291 -17.27 12.93 -25.25
C ALA A 291 -17.70 11.88 -24.22
N ALA A 292 -18.92 11.99 -23.67
CA ALA A 292 -19.45 10.99 -22.72
C ALA A 292 -19.59 9.59 -23.34
N MET A 293 -19.96 9.49 -24.64
CA MET A 293 -20.00 8.21 -25.36
C MET A 293 -18.62 7.60 -25.53
N TYR A 294 -17.62 8.40 -25.94
CA TYR A 294 -16.24 7.94 -26.08
C TYR A 294 -15.62 7.59 -24.74
N GLU A 295 -15.89 8.35 -23.69
CA GLU A 295 -15.46 8.04 -22.32
C GLU A 295 -16.02 6.70 -21.85
N SER A 296 -17.32 6.45 -22.02
CA SER A 296 -17.95 5.18 -21.69
C SER A 296 -17.28 4.00 -22.41
N SER A 297 -17.01 4.16 -23.70
CA SER A 297 -16.34 3.14 -24.52
C SER A 297 -14.89 2.93 -24.06
N ALA A 298 -14.16 4.01 -23.81
CA ALA A 298 -12.78 3.96 -23.31
C ALA A 298 -12.68 3.26 -21.96
N LEU A 299 -13.57 3.58 -21.03
CA LEU A 299 -13.67 2.90 -19.73
C LEU A 299 -13.90 1.39 -19.89
N GLY A 300 -14.75 0.97 -20.83
CA GLY A 300 -14.98 -0.44 -21.15
C GLY A 300 -13.70 -1.15 -21.59
N PHE A 301 -13.01 -0.62 -22.58
CA PHE A 301 -11.76 -1.20 -23.09
C PHE A 301 -10.63 -1.19 -22.07
N GLN A 302 -10.47 -0.10 -21.29
CA GLN A 302 -9.47 -0.01 -20.24
C GLN A 302 -9.74 -1.04 -19.14
N HIS A 303 -11.00 -1.25 -18.78
CA HIS A 303 -11.37 -2.27 -17.80
C HIS A 303 -11.05 -3.66 -18.30
N GLU A 304 -11.43 -4.00 -19.53
CA GLU A 304 -11.13 -5.29 -20.14
C GLU A 304 -9.62 -5.56 -20.15
N GLN A 305 -8.82 -4.61 -20.64
CA GLN A 305 -7.36 -4.71 -20.64
C GLN A 305 -6.81 -4.93 -19.22
N THR A 306 -7.28 -4.15 -18.25
CA THR A 306 -6.86 -4.29 -16.85
C THR A 306 -7.21 -5.68 -16.29
N MET A 307 -8.38 -6.22 -16.62
CA MET A 307 -8.80 -7.55 -16.17
C MET A 307 -7.99 -8.67 -16.81
N LEU A 308 -7.63 -8.55 -18.09
CA LEU A 308 -6.73 -9.49 -18.75
C LEU A 308 -5.35 -9.53 -18.08
N GLU A 309 -4.77 -8.35 -17.82
CA GLU A 309 -3.49 -8.25 -17.11
C GLU A 309 -3.55 -8.84 -15.70
N LYS A 310 -4.60 -8.52 -14.94
CA LYS A 310 -4.79 -9.05 -13.59
C LYS A 310 -4.93 -10.58 -13.59
N ARG A 311 -5.69 -11.14 -14.53
CA ARG A 311 -5.84 -12.59 -14.68
C ARG A 311 -4.53 -13.27 -15.03
N SER A 312 -3.75 -12.69 -15.94
CA SER A 312 -2.42 -13.18 -16.32
C SER A 312 -1.48 -13.21 -15.10
N ARG A 313 -1.35 -12.09 -14.37
CA ARG A 313 -0.52 -12.01 -13.15
C ARG A 313 -0.99 -12.96 -12.05
N LEU A 314 -2.30 -13.17 -11.91
CA LEU A 314 -2.85 -14.09 -10.93
C LEU A 314 -2.42 -15.54 -11.24
N MET A 315 -2.46 -15.94 -12.51
CA MET A 315 -1.96 -17.27 -12.94
C MET A 315 -0.46 -17.40 -12.70
N GLU A 316 0.32 -16.37 -13.03
CA GLU A 316 1.77 -16.34 -12.77
C GLU A 316 2.08 -16.53 -11.27
N TYR A 317 1.46 -15.72 -10.39
CA TYR A 317 1.71 -15.79 -8.95
C TYR A 317 1.29 -17.15 -8.37
N ARG A 318 0.19 -17.73 -8.82
CA ARG A 318 -0.22 -19.07 -8.40
C ARG A 318 0.77 -20.14 -8.81
N SER A 319 1.23 -20.13 -10.06
CA SER A 319 2.22 -21.06 -10.57
C SER A 319 3.53 -20.93 -9.80
N TYR A 320 3.97 -19.71 -9.52
CA TYR A 320 5.17 -19.44 -8.74
C TYR A 320 5.04 -19.97 -7.30
N LEU A 321 3.92 -19.70 -6.62
CA LEU A 321 3.67 -20.18 -5.25
C LEU A 321 3.69 -21.71 -5.18
N ASN A 322 3.04 -22.39 -6.13
CA ASN A 322 3.04 -23.85 -6.21
C ASN A 322 4.45 -24.41 -6.41
N SER A 323 5.22 -23.80 -7.30
CA SER A 323 6.62 -24.17 -7.52
C SER A 323 7.46 -24.00 -6.25
N LYS A 324 7.34 -22.84 -5.57
CA LYS A 324 8.09 -22.58 -4.34
C LYS A 324 7.67 -23.48 -3.19
N ALA A 325 6.40 -23.82 -3.05
CA ALA A 325 5.92 -24.76 -2.04
C ALA A 325 6.50 -26.16 -2.24
N ARG A 326 6.50 -26.69 -3.48
CA ARG A 326 7.12 -27.98 -3.84
C ARG A 326 8.63 -27.95 -3.60
N MET A 327 9.32 -26.91 -4.07
CA MET A 327 10.75 -26.72 -3.85
C MET A 327 11.08 -26.72 -2.34
N LEU A 328 10.30 -26.03 -1.51
CA LEU A 328 10.49 -26.04 -0.06
C LEU A 328 10.33 -27.41 0.57
N LYS A 329 9.39 -28.22 0.09
CA LYS A 329 9.21 -29.61 0.56
C LYS A 329 10.47 -30.43 0.29
N THR A 330 11.02 -30.35 -0.92
CA THR A 330 12.26 -31.03 -1.31
C THR A 330 13.44 -30.52 -0.49
N LEU A 331 13.66 -29.22 -0.42
CA LEU A 331 14.78 -28.63 0.34
C LEU A 331 14.74 -29.00 1.83
N LYS A 332 13.54 -28.97 2.45
CA LYS A 332 13.37 -29.36 3.86
C LYS A 332 13.70 -30.85 4.07
N ASN A 333 13.29 -31.74 3.16
CA ASN A 333 13.60 -33.15 3.23
C ASN A 333 15.11 -33.40 3.07
N ASN A 334 15.73 -32.78 2.07
CA ASN A 334 17.18 -32.85 1.86
C ASN A 334 17.95 -32.35 3.07
N HIS A 335 17.59 -31.17 3.61
CA HIS A 335 18.25 -30.64 4.80
C HIS A 335 18.05 -31.52 6.03
N ARG A 336 16.86 -32.13 6.20
CA ARG A 336 16.59 -33.05 7.30
C ARG A 336 17.48 -34.31 7.22
N ASN A 337 17.56 -34.94 6.03
CA ASN A 337 18.38 -36.12 5.80
C ASN A 337 19.87 -35.79 5.97
N TYR A 338 20.30 -34.65 5.44
CA TYR A 338 21.65 -34.16 5.59
C TYR A 338 22.05 -33.94 7.05
N LYS A 339 21.20 -33.22 7.80
CA LYS A 339 21.45 -32.88 9.20
C LYS A 339 21.38 -34.11 10.13
N LYS A 340 20.43 -35.02 9.89
CA LYS A 340 20.17 -36.16 10.81
C LYS A 340 20.98 -37.39 10.49
N GLN A 341 21.36 -37.58 9.25
CA GLN A 341 22.06 -38.83 8.80
C GLN A 341 23.49 -38.54 8.38
N LEU A 342 23.70 -37.75 7.32
CA LEU A 342 25.01 -37.59 6.71
C LEU A 342 25.99 -36.81 7.58
N LEU A 343 25.61 -35.66 8.09
CA LEU A 343 26.51 -34.77 8.87
C LEU A 343 27.03 -35.42 10.17
N PRO A 344 26.24 -36.21 10.94
CA PRO A 344 26.75 -36.94 12.08
C PRO A 344 27.73 -38.02 11.70
N LEU A 345 27.53 -38.76 10.56
CA LEU A 345 28.46 -39.75 10.07
C LEU A 345 29.81 -39.12 9.71
N ILE A 346 29.80 -38.07 8.89
CA ILE A 346 31.00 -37.32 8.51
C ILE A 346 31.73 -36.76 9.73
N LYS A 347 30.97 -36.26 10.72
CA LYS A 347 31.57 -35.79 11.97
C LYS A 347 32.27 -36.93 12.73
N LYS A 348 31.65 -38.10 12.82
CA LYS A 348 32.22 -39.28 13.47
C LYS A 348 33.51 -39.74 12.77
N SER A 349 33.50 -39.87 11.43
CA SER A 349 34.71 -40.20 10.66
C SER A 349 35.81 -39.14 10.83
N TYR A 350 35.45 -37.86 10.88
CA TYR A 350 36.42 -36.78 11.19
C TYR A 350 37.01 -36.90 12.62
N ASP A 351 36.13 -37.18 13.61
CA ASP A 351 36.60 -37.35 14.99
C ASP A 351 37.49 -38.59 15.15
N LEU A 352 37.35 -39.61 14.28
CA LEU A 352 38.18 -40.85 14.22
C LEU A 352 39.44 -40.69 13.34
N GLY A 353 39.59 -39.54 12.67
CA GLY A 353 40.73 -39.30 11.76
C GLY A 353 40.63 -39.96 10.37
N GLU A 354 39.48 -40.58 10.04
CA GLU A 354 39.20 -41.22 8.75
C GLU A 354 38.90 -40.23 7.62
N THR A 355 38.41 -39.04 7.97
CA THR A 355 38.03 -38.00 7.04
C THR A 355 38.84 -36.73 7.31
N SER A 356 39.23 -36.00 6.25
CA SER A 356 39.97 -34.75 6.36
C SER A 356 39.12 -33.62 6.91
N VAL A 357 39.79 -32.63 7.52
CA VAL A 357 39.12 -31.39 7.95
C VAL A 357 38.44 -30.69 6.77
N ILE A 358 39.04 -30.69 5.59
CA ILE A 358 38.48 -30.08 4.37
C ILE A 358 37.13 -30.72 4.04
N GLU A 359 37.06 -32.02 3.99
CA GLU A 359 35.81 -32.73 3.68
C GLU A 359 34.73 -32.47 4.74
N TYR A 360 35.10 -32.48 6.02
CA TYR A 360 34.18 -32.10 7.11
C TYR A 360 33.65 -30.66 6.95
N LEU A 361 34.51 -29.69 6.63
CA LEU A 361 34.13 -28.29 6.42
C LEU A 361 33.24 -28.11 5.19
N LEU A 362 33.56 -28.74 4.05
CA LEU A 362 32.73 -28.72 2.84
C LEU A 362 31.31 -29.24 3.10
N ASN A 363 31.20 -30.34 3.84
CA ASN A 363 29.90 -30.87 4.22
C ASN A 363 29.13 -29.96 5.18
N ARG A 364 29.80 -29.34 6.12
CA ARG A 364 29.13 -28.31 6.94
C ARG A 364 28.64 -27.13 6.10
N GLN A 365 29.45 -26.62 5.19
CA GLN A 365 29.09 -25.57 4.27
C GLN A 365 27.84 -25.93 3.44
N LYS A 366 27.76 -27.14 2.92
CA LYS A 366 26.60 -27.67 2.20
C LYS A 366 25.32 -27.60 3.05
N SER A 367 25.40 -27.96 4.33
CA SER A 367 24.26 -27.83 5.27
C SER A 367 23.82 -26.39 5.48
N TYR A 368 24.75 -25.43 5.51
CA TYR A 368 24.42 -23.99 5.61
C TYR A 368 23.76 -23.49 4.34
N GLN A 369 24.29 -23.85 3.16
CA GLN A 369 23.70 -23.47 1.87
C GLN A 369 22.26 -23.95 1.74
N LEU A 370 21.98 -25.22 2.04
CA LEU A 370 20.62 -25.77 2.04
C LEU A 370 19.67 -24.98 2.97
N ARG A 371 20.17 -24.55 4.12
CA ARG A 371 19.38 -23.75 5.04
C ARG A 371 19.11 -22.35 4.48
N GLN A 372 20.12 -21.69 3.93
CA GLN A 372 19.99 -20.40 3.28
C GLN A 372 18.97 -20.44 2.14
N GLU A 373 19.03 -21.49 1.30
CA GLU A 373 18.05 -21.71 0.23
C GLU A 373 16.61 -21.88 0.76
N ILE A 374 16.44 -22.60 1.89
CA ILE A 374 15.13 -22.74 2.54
C ILE A 374 14.58 -21.36 2.99
N TYR A 375 15.42 -20.53 3.61
CA TYR A 375 14.98 -19.20 4.06
C TYR A 375 14.68 -18.27 2.88
N ALA A 376 15.54 -18.23 1.87
CA ALA A 376 15.34 -17.45 0.65
C ALA A 376 14.03 -17.86 -0.07
N THR A 377 13.80 -19.17 -0.21
CA THR A 377 12.59 -19.70 -0.84
C THR A 377 11.33 -19.36 -0.04
N LYS A 378 11.38 -19.37 1.31
CA LYS A 378 10.25 -18.94 2.15
C LYS A 378 9.95 -17.45 2.00
N LYS A 379 10.99 -16.60 1.98
CA LYS A 379 10.81 -15.16 1.73
C LYS A 379 10.15 -14.90 0.37
N ALA A 380 10.65 -15.56 -0.68
CA ALA A 380 10.08 -15.46 -2.02
C ALA A 380 8.61 -15.92 -2.05
N TYR A 381 8.29 -17.01 -1.34
CA TYR A 381 6.91 -17.48 -1.21
C TYR A 381 6.00 -16.42 -0.55
N TYR A 382 6.37 -15.89 0.63
CA TYR A 382 5.51 -14.92 1.33
C TYR A 382 5.40 -13.60 0.57
N ASN A 383 6.48 -13.11 -0.04
CA ASN A 383 6.42 -11.91 -0.86
C ASN A 383 5.44 -12.07 -2.04
N THR A 384 5.41 -13.25 -2.66
CA THR A 384 4.46 -13.53 -3.75
C THR A 384 3.05 -13.79 -3.22
N LEU A 385 2.89 -14.43 -2.06
CA LEU A 385 1.59 -14.70 -1.44
C LEU A 385 0.83 -13.39 -1.17
N PHE A 386 1.50 -12.42 -0.55
CA PHE A 386 0.85 -11.14 -0.24
C PHE A 386 0.64 -10.27 -1.48
N LYS A 387 1.49 -10.39 -2.51
CA LYS A 387 1.20 -9.81 -3.84
C LYS A 387 -0.03 -10.44 -4.49
N LEU A 388 -0.22 -11.76 -4.34
CA LEU A 388 -1.41 -12.46 -4.83
C LEU A 388 -2.68 -11.96 -4.10
N TYR A 389 -2.64 -11.82 -2.77
CA TYR A 389 -3.78 -11.31 -2.00
C TYR A 389 -4.10 -9.85 -2.36
N ALA A 390 -3.10 -9.00 -2.48
CA ALA A 390 -3.26 -7.63 -2.93
C ALA A 390 -3.86 -7.54 -4.34
N LEU A 391 -3.35 -8.35 -5.28
CA LEU A 391 -3.85 -8.39 -6.66
C LEU A 391 -5.29 -8.89 -6.75
N SER A 392 -5.65 -9.90 -5.95
CA SER A 392 -7.00 -10.49 -5.94
C SER A 392 -8.04 -9.63 -5.22
N GLU A 393 -7.62 -8.55 -4.58
CA GLU A 393 -8.46 -7.62 -3.81
C GLU A 393 -9.23 -8.30 -2.66
N MET A 394 -8.65 -9.37 -2.10
CA MET A 394 -9.27 -10.11 -1.01
C MET A 394 -8.86 -9.52 0.34
N LYS A 395 -9.85 -9.24 1.18
CA LYS A 395 -9.62 -9.04 2.61
C LYS A 395 -9.45 -10.43 3.25
N ASP A 396 -8.31 -10.69 3.89
CA ASP A 396 -8.13 -11.88 4.72
C ASP A 396 -9.18 -11.90 5.83
N LYS A 397 -9.81 -13.04 6.00
CA LYS A 397 -10.69 -13.33 7.14
C LYS A 397 -9.89 -13.75 8.35
#